data_37473b3d369b804cf0c0abc737c1d85e
#
_entry.id   37473b3d369b804cf0c0abc737c1d85e
#
_cell.length_a   1.000
_cell.length_b   1.000
_cell.length_c   1.000
_cell.angle_alpha   90.00
_cell.angle_beta   90.00
_cell.angle_gamma   90.00
#
_symmetry.space_group_name_H-M   'P 1'
#
loop_
_entity.id
_entity.type
_entity.pdbx_description
1 polymer ?
#
loop_
_entity_poly.entity_id
_entity_poly.type
_entity_poly.pdbx_seq_one_letter_code
_entity_poly.pdbx_strand_id
1 'polypeptide(L)'
;MESIGRYSAAIYRLSQSIFNNKLKKLEISSGQYDFFLVIAQNEGISQKELGDRLYVEKSTTAKAVQYLKAKGYICKNRVEKDKRYSSLYLTEKGKEVSAEVESVFSEILGIFSKDIPESVIKETIQVLKKVINNLHEEKSKYAGTFSD
;
A
#
# COMPACT_ATOMS: atom_id res chain seq x y z
N MET A 1 7.95 4.14 27.37
CA MET A 1 6.48 4.21 27.44
C MET A 1 5.87 3.37 26.33
N GLU A 2 4.92 2.53 26.65
CA GLU A 2 4.17 1.76 25.66
C GLU A 2 3.19 2.66 24.90
N SER A 3 3.13 2.54 23.59
CA SER A 3 2.20 3.32 22.78
C SER A 3 1.87 2.61 21.46
N ILE A 4 0.66 2.86 20.95
CA ILE A 4 0.24 2.36 19.63
C ILE A 4 1.26 2.77 18.55
N GLY A 5 1.74 4.00 18.56
CA GLY A 5 2.71 4.48 17.58
C GLY A 5 4.02 3.71 17.59
N ARG A 6 4.55 3.40 18.79
CA ARG A 6 5.78 2.60 18.91
C ARG A 6 5.62 1.20 18.33
N TYR A 7 4.53 0.52 18.68
CA TYR A 7 4.28 -0.84 18.20
C TYR A 7 3.95 -0.87 16.71
N SER A 8 3.17 0.08 16.21
CA SER A 8 2.92 0.21 14.78
C SER A 8 4.21 0.40 13.97
N ALA A 9 5.12 1.25 14.46
CA ALA A 9 6.42 1.44 13.83
C ALA A 9 7.31 0.18 13.88
N ALA A 10 7.26 -0.58 14.98
CA ALA A 10 7.99 -1.85 15.08
C ALA A 10 7.44 -2.90 14.12
N ILE A 11 6.12 -3.06 14.06
CA ILE A 11 5.44 -3.97 13.12
C ILE A 11 5.82 -3.60 11.69
N TYR A 12 5.77 -2.33 11.33
CA TYR A 12 6.14 -1.84 10.01
C TYR A 12 7.59 -2.22 9.65
N ARG A 13 8.56 -1.92 10.50
CA ARG A 13 9.98 -2.23 10.25
C ARG A 13 10.25 -3.73 10.11
N LEU A 14 9.65 -4.55 10.99
CA LEU A 14 9.83 -6.00 10.95
C LEU A 14 9.20 -6.61 9.69
N SER A 15 7.98 -6.20 9.37
CA SER A 15 7.30 -6.69 8.17
C SER A 15 8.00 -6.27 6.88
N GLN A 16 8.53 -5.06 6.80
CA GLN A 16 9.32 -4.61 5.65
C GLN A 16 10.54 -5.51 5.39
N SER A 17 11.25 -5.89 6.45
CA SER A 17 12.40 -6.80 6.33
C SER A 17 12.01 -8.14 5.73
N ILE A 18 10.87 -8.70 6.16
CA ILE A 18 10.36 -9.98 5.65
C ILE A 18 9.92 -9.84 4.18
N PHE A 19 9.16 -8.81 3.83
CA PHE A 19 8.74 -8.56 2.45
C PHE A 19 9.94 -8.38 1.52
N ASN A 20 10.92 -7.57 1.90
CA ASN A 20 12.12 -7.36 1.10
C ASN A 20 12.87 -8.65 0.82
N ASN A 21 12.97 -9.54 1.80
CA ASN A 21 13.61 -10.84 1.64
C ASN A 21 12.83 -11.75 0.69
N LYS A 22 11.51 -11.88 0.93
CA LYS A 22 10.66 -12.82 0.17
C LYS A 22 10.41 -12.37 -1.29
N LEU A 23 10.37 -11.09 -1.56
CA LEU A 23 10.10 -10.54 -2.89
C LEU A 23 11.36 -10.10 -3.65
N LYS A 24 12.53 -10.38 -3.11
CA LYS A 24 13.82 -9.94 -3.69
C LYS A 24 13.99 -10.35 -5.16
N LYS A 25 13.58 -11.56 -5.51
CA LYS A 25 13.71 -12.10 -6.88
C LYS A 25 12.84 -11.36 -7.89
N LEU A 26 11.73 -10.79 -7.45
CA LEU A 26 10.83 -10.03 -8.27
C LEU A 26 11.21 -8.55 -8.38
N GLU A 27 12.26 -8.12 -7.68
CA GLU A 27 12.66 -6.73 -7.56
C GLU A 27 11.50 -5.82 -7.08
N ILE A 28 10.57 -6.39 -6.31
CA ILE A 28 9.50 -5.68 -5.62
C ILE A 28 9.90 -5.61 -4.15
N SER A 29 10.03 -4.40 -3.63
CA SER A 29 10.41 -4.19 -2.23
C SER A 29 9.20 -3.86 -1.36
N SER A 30 9.43 -3.71 -0.06
CA SER A 30 8.43 -3.24 0.90
C SER A 30 7.81 -1.90 0.53
N GLY A 31 8.49 -1.06 -0.27
CA GLY A 31 7.96 0.21 -0.75
C GLY A 31 6.99 0.09 -1.93
N GLN A 32 6.93 -1.04 -2.62
CA GLN A 32 6.13 -1.20 -3.83
C GLN A 32 5.08 -2.31 -3.75
N TYR A 33 5.26 -3.35 -2.91
CA TYR A 33 4.38 -4.53 -2.91
C TYR A 33 2.90 -4.16 -2.67
N ASP A 34 2.65 -3.24 -1.76
CA ASP A 34 1.29 -2.87 -1.36
C ASP A 34 0.58 -2.09 -2.48
N PHE A 35 1.29 -1.19 -3.16
CA PHE A 35 0.78 -0.52 -4.36
C PHE A 35 0.46 -1.52 -5.47
N PHE A 36 1.37 -2.46 -5.71
CA PHE A 36 1.15 -3.52 -6.70
C PHE A 36 -0.09 -4.35 -6.39
N LEU A 37 -0.27 -4.81 -5.15
CA LEU A 37 -1.43 -5.60 -4.72
C LEU A 37 -2.74 -4.83 -4.87
N VAL A 38 -2.79 -3.57 -4.46
CA VAL A 38 -4.00 -2.75 -4.59
C VAL A 38 -4.37 -2.56 -6.06
N ILE A 39 -3.40 -2.35 -6.94
CA ILE A 39 -3.63 -2.26 -8.40
C ILE A 39 -4.14 -3.60 -8.93
N ALA A 40 -3.50 -4.71 -8.58
CA ALA A 40 -3.88 -6.05 -9.03
C ALA A 40 -5.32 -6.41 -8.65
N GLN A 41 -5.75 -6.03 -7.47
CA GLN A 41 -7.10 -6.29 -6.96
C GLN A 41 -8.14 -5.27 -7.46
N ASN A 42 -7.71 -4.16 -8.04
CA ASN A 42 -8.57 -3.05 -8.45
C ASN A 42 -8.09 -2.45 -9.77
N GLU A 43 -7.92 -3.27 -10.81
CA GLU A 43 -7.51 -2.77 -12.12
C GLU A 43 -8.46 -1.68 -12.62
N GLY A 44 -7.92 -0.62 -13.14
CA GLY A 44 -8.65 0.60 -13.49
C GLY A 44 -8.64 1.67 -12.40
N ILE A 45 -8.02 1.41 -11.25
CA ILE A 45 -7.87 2.39 -10.16
C ILE A 45 -7.05 3.61 -10.63
N SER A 46 -7.45 4.80 -10.19
CA SER A 46 -6.65 6.00 -10.40
C SER A 46 -5.46 6.07 -9.42
N GLN A 47 -4.44 6.82 -9.78
CA GLN A 47 -3.29 7.04 -8.89
C GLN A 47 -3.69 7.76 -7.60
N LYS A 48 -4.69 8.66 -7.66
CA LYS A 48 -5.24 9.32 -6.48
C LYS A 48 -5.92 8.34 -5.53
N GLU A 49 -6.82 7.50 -6.05
CA GLU A 49 -7.51 6.47 -5.24
C GLU A 49 -6.52 5.47 -4.63
N LEU A 50 -5.47 5.10 -5.37
CA LEU A 50 -4.42 4.23 -4.89
C LEU A 50 -3.72 4.79 -3.65
N GLY A 51 -3.30 6.05 -3.71
CA GLY A 51 -2.69 6.75 -2.58
C GLY A 51 -3.65 6.90 -1.40
N ASP A 52 -4.90 7.26 -1.66
CA ASP A 52 -5.94 7.42 -0.63
C ASP A 52 -6.20 6.08 0.11
N ARG A 53 -6.29 4.96 -0.60
CA ARG A 53 -6.48 3.63 0.00
C ARG A 53 -5.33 3.19 0.88
N LEU A 54 -4.11 3.58 0.54
CA LEU A 54 -2.90 3.23 1.28
C LEU A 54 -2.48 4.29 2.30
N TYR A 55 -3.25 5.37 2.43
CA TYR A 55 -2.91 6.51 3.30
C TYR A 55 -1.53 7.10 2.98
N VAL A 56 -1.18 7.16 1.70
CA VAL A 56 0.13 7.61 1.20
C VAL A 56 -0.01 8.91 0.43
N GLU A 57 0.94 9.79 0.61
CA GLU A 57 0.97 11.09 -0.06
C GLU A 57 1.18 10.96 -1.57
N LYS A 58 0.70 11.95 -2.31
CA LYS A 58 0.72 12.01 -3.77
C LYS A 58 2.13 11.77 -4.36
N SER A 59 3.15 12.39 -3.78
CA SER A 59 4.54 12.27 -4.26
C SER A 59 5.12 10.86 -4.06
N THR A 60 4.85 10.24 -2.93
CA THR A 60 5.30 8.87 -2.63
C THR A 60 4.56 7.85 -3.51
N THR A 61 3.25 8.04 -3.70
CA THR A 61 2.45 7.22 -4.63
C THR A 61 2.98 7.32 -6.06
N ALA A 62 3.29 8.53 -6.53
CA ALA A 62 3.86 8.75 -7.85
C ALA A 62 5.19 8.00 -8.06
N LYS A 63 6.08 8.02 -7.07
CA LYS A 63 7.36 7.30 -7.11
C LYS A 63 7.17 5.79 -7.19
N ALA A 64 6.26 5.22 -6.40
CA ALA A 64 5.95 3.79 -6.43
C ALA A 64 5.37 3.37 -7.78
N VAL A 65 4.44 4.16 -8.33
CA VAL A 65 3.84 3.91 -9.65
C VAL A 65 4.90 3.99 -10.75
N GLN A 66 5.78 4.99 -10.73
CA GLN A 66 6.88 5.09 -11.69
C GLN A 66 7.82 3.89 -11.63
N TYR A 67 8.16 3.45 -10.43
CA TYR A 67 9.01 2.27 -10.24
C TYR A 67 8.37 1.01 -10.83
N LEU A 68 7.13 0.72 -10.49
CA LEU A 68 6.41 -0.46 -10.98
C LEU A 68 6.21 -0.41 -12.50
N LYS A 69 5.98 0.78 -13.05
CA LYS A 69 5.90 1.00 -14.49
C LYS A 69 7.25 0.76 -15.18
N ALA A 70 8.34 1.28 -14.63
CA ALA A 70 9.69 1.09 -15.17
C ALA A 70 10.12 -0.38 -15.14
N LYS A 71 9.70 -1.15 -14.13
CA LYS A 71 9.91 -2.60 -14.05
C LYS A 71 9.01 -3.40 -15.00
N GLY A 72 8.06 -2.75 -15.64
CA GLY A 72 7.15 -3.38 -16.61
C GLY A 72 6.01 -4.16 -15.96
N TYR A 73 5.69 -3.94 -14.70
CA TYR A 73 4.63 -4.64 -13.99
C TYR A 73 3.26 -4.00 -14.14
N ILE A 74 3.21 -2.69 -14.32
CA ILE A 74 1.97 -1.94 -14.52
C ILE A 74 2.05 -0.99 -15.71
N CYS A 75 0.89 -0.61 -16.22
CA CYS A 75 0.74 0.41 -17.25
C CYS A 75 -0.36 1.40 -16.89
N LYS A 76 -0.29 2.57 -17.50
CA LYS A 76 -1.33 3.61 -17.42
C LYS A 76 -2.11 3.63 -18.71
N ASN A 77 -3.43 3.50 -18.62
CA ASN A 77 -4.31 3.80 -19.75
C ASN A 77 -5.00 5.12 -19.50
N ARG A 78 -4.90 6.03 -20.48
CA ARG A 78 -5.67 7.27 -20.46
C ARG A 78 -7.06 7.00 -20.99
N VAL A 79 -8.09 7.44 -20.26
CA VAL A 79 -9.44 7.50 -20.82
C VAL A 79 -9.44 8.59 -21.89
N GLU A 80 -9.77 8.24 -23.15
CA GLU A 80 -9.65 9.11 -24.32
C GLU A 80 -10.36 10.47 -24.19
N LYS A 81 -11.36 10.60 -23.31
CA LYS A 81 -12.17 11.80 -23.14
C LYS A 81 -11.70 12.76 -22.04
N ASP A 82 -10.85 12.31 -21.10
CA ASP A 82 -10.34 13.18 -20.05
C ASP A 82 -8.90 12.83 -19.69
N LYS A 83 -7.96 13.66 -20.20
CA LYS A 83 -6.52 13.52 -19.95
C LYS A 83 -6.12 13.64 -18.46
N ARG A 84 -7.06 14.03 -17.58
CA ARG A 84 -6.82 14.19 -16.14
C ARG A 84 -6.95 12.87 -15.37
N TYR A 85 -7.59 11.86 -15.98
CA TYR A 85 -7.81 10.57 -15.34
C TYR A 85 -7.03 9.48 -16.08
N SER A 86 -5.96 9.00 -15.46
CA SER A 86 -5.25 7.81 -15.90
C SER A 86 -5.60 6.64 -14.98
N SER A 87 -5.93 5.51 -15.58
CA SER A 87 -6.23 4.26 -14.88
C SER A 87 -5.00 3.35 -14.90
N LEU A 88 -4.78 2.64 -13.80
CA LEU A 88 -3.66 1.73 -13.60
C LEU A 88 -4.10 0.29 -13.81
N TYR A 89 -3.29 -0.46 -14.55
CA TYR A 89 -3.54 -1.88 -14.88
C TYR A 89 -2.27 -2.69 -14.75
N LEU A 90 -2.39 -4.00 -14.55
CA LEU A 90 -1.26 -4.91 -14.69
C LEU A 90 -0.91 -5.10 -16.17
N THR A 91 0.37 -5.23 -16.46
CA THR A 91 0.86 -5.78 -17.73
C THR A 91 0.78 -7.31 -17.71
N GLU A 92 1.05 -7.99 -18.83
CA GLU A 92 1.15 -9.46 -18.83
C GLU A 92 2.24 -9.93 -17.85
N LYS A 93 3.38 -9.24 -17.80
CA LYS A 93 4.44 -9.50 -16.81
C LYS A 93 3.94 -9.33 -15.36
N GLY A 94 3.15 -8.29 -15.10
CA GLY A 94 2.53 -8.06 -13.80
C GLY A 94 1.57 -9.18 -13.41
N LYS A 95 0.75 -9.67 -14.34
CA LYS A 95 -0.17 -10.79 -14.12
C LYS A 95 0.57 -12.10 -13.81
N GLU A 96 1.69 -12.35 -14.46
CA GLU A 96 2.52 -13.55 -14.22
C GLU A 96 3.06 -13.60 -12.79
N VAL A 97 3.40 -12.47 -12.20
CA VAL A 97 3.97 -12.40 -10.84
C VAL A 97 2.93 -12.15 -9.75
N SER A 98 1.70 -11.78 -10.10
CA SER A 98 0.68 -11.41 -9.10
C SER A 98 0.36 -12.54 -8.13
N ALA A 99 0.27 -13.78 -8.58
CA ALA A 99 0.02 -14.94 -7.74
C ALA A 99 1.12 -15.15 -6.68
N GLU A 100 2.40 -14.93 -7.04
CA GLU A 100 3.52 -15.03 -6.11
C GLU A 100 3.49 -13.90 -5.08
N VAL A 101 3.23 -12.66 -5.49
CA VAL A 101 3.11 -11.52 -4.58
C VAL A 101 1.94 -11.71 -3.62
N GLU A 102 0.79 -12.16 -4.10
CA GLU A 102 -0.39 -12.46 -3.27
C GLU A 102 -0.11 -13.60 -2.28
N SER A 103 0.61 -14.63 -2.71
CA SER A 103 1.01 -15.75 -1.83
C SER A 103 1.91 -15.27 -0.69
N VAL A 104 2.92 -14.45 -0.98
CA VAL A 104 3.80 -13.86 0.05
C VAL A 104 3.00 -12.98 1.01
N PHE A 105 2.08 -12.17 0.50
CA PHE A 105 1.21 -11.34 1.32
C PHE A 105 0.33 -12.18 2.26
N SER A 106 -0.30 -13.23 1.74
CA SER A 106 -1.12 -14.14 2.53
C SER A 106 -0.32 -14.86 3.62
N GLU A 107 0.90 -15.26 3.32
CA GLU A 107 1.82 -15.86 4.31
C GLU A 107 2.11 -14.90 5.46
N ILE A 108 2.40 -13.63 5.15
CA ILE A 108 2.70 -12.61 6.15
C ILE A 108 1.45 -12.27 6.97
N LEU A 109 0.26 -12.22 6.36
CA LEU A 109 -1.00 -12.08 7.11
C LEU A 109 -1.21 -13.23 8.10
N GLY A 110 -0.86 -14.45 7.70
CA GLY A 110 -0.88 -15.62 8.59
C GLY A 110 0.07 -15.47 9.78
N ILE A 111 1.25 -14.89 9.56
CA ILE A 111 2.21 -14.59 10.63
C ILE A 111 1.64 -13.54 11.59
N PHE A 112 1.02 -12.48 11.08
CA PHE A 112 0.40 -11.43 11.92
C PHE A 112 -0.71 -11.96 12.80
N SER A 113 -1.49 -12.91 12.32
CA SER A 113 -2.65 -13.45 13.03
C SER A 113 -2.37 -14.70 13.87
N LYS A 114 -1.13 -15.21 13.83
CA LYS A 114 -0.75 -16.44 14.54
C LYS A 114 -1.10 -16.35 16.03
N ASP A 115 -1.83 -17.35 16.52
CA ASP A 115 -2.25 -17.47 17.90
C ASP A 115 -3.12 -16.30 18.43
N ILE A 116 -3.73 -15.53 17.52
CA ILE A 116 -4.65 -14.43 17.86
C ILE A 116 -6.03 -14.75 17.30
N PRO A 117 -7.10 -14.73 18.13
CA PRO A 117 -8.46 -14.97 17.64
C PRO A 117 -8.87 -13.97 16.55
N GLU A 118 -9.62 -14.46 15.57
CA GLU A 118 -10.08 -13.63 14.44
C GLU A 118 -10.89 -12.39 14.89
N SER A 119 -11.72 -12.56 15.93
CA SER A 119 -12.48 -11.45 16.50
C SER A 119 -11.59 -10.33 17.04
N VAL A 120 -10.48 -10.70 17.70
CA VAL A 120 -9.48 -9.73 18.22
C VAL A 120 -8.76 -9.03 17.08
N ILE A 121 -8.40 -9.75 16.02
CA ILE A 121 -7.79 -9.13 14.83
C ILE A 121 -8.74 -8.11 14.22
N LYS A 122 -10.01 -8.47 14.01
CA LYS A 122 -11.03 -7.55 13.46
C LYS A 122 -11.21 -6.30 14.31
N GLU A 123 -11.30 -6.47 15.62
CA GLU A 123 -11.41 -5.35 16.56
C GLU A 123 -10.18 -4.44 16.52
N THR A 124 -8.99 -5.04 16.52
CA THR A 124 -7.72 -4.30 16.42
C THR A 124 -7.65 -3.47 15.14
N ILE A 125 -8.07 -4.02 14.00
CA ILE A 125 -8.13 -3.28 12.74
C ILE A 125 -9.08 -2.07 12.85
N GLN A 126 -10.24 -2.20 13.50
CA GLN A 126 -11.17 -1.08 13.69
C GLN A 126 -10.55 0.01 14.59
N VAL A 127 -9.84 -0.39 15.64
CA VAL A 127 -9.12 0.56 16.51
C VAL A 127 -8.03 1.30 15.71
N LEU A 128 -7.24 0.60 14.92
CA LEU A 128 -6.19 1.22 14.08
C LEU A 128 -6.79 2.19 13.06
N LYS A 129 -7.91 1.85 12.42
CA LYS A 129 -8.63 2.76 11.51
C LYS A 129 -9.06 4.03 12.23
N LYS A 130 -9.55 3.93 13.47
CA LYS A 130 -9.93 5.10 14.28
C LYS A 130 -8.71 5.96 14.62
N VAL A 131 -7.59 5.35 14.96
CA VAL A 131 -6.33 6.07 15.20
C VAL A 131 -5.87 6.82 13.96
N ILE A 132 -5.92 6.18 12.78
CA ILE A 132 -5.59 6.82 11.51
C ILE A 132 -6.49 8.03 11.25
N ASN A 133 -7.80 7.89 11.43
CA ASN A 133 -8.73 9.01 11.24
C ASN A 133 -8.43 10.18 12.18
N ASN A 134 -8.15 9.90 13.46
CA ASN A 134 -7.78 10.93 14.41
C ASN A 134 -6.52 11.69 13.98
N LEU A 135 -5.51 10.96 13.46
CA LEU A 135 -4.27 11.55 12.95
C LEU A 135 -4.52 12.38 11.68
N HIS A 136 -5.40 11.93 10.78
CA HIS A 136 -5.79 12.71 9.60
C HIS A 136 -6.49 14.01 9.95
N GLU A 137 -7.42 13.98 10.90
CA GLU A 137 -8.11 15.18 11.39
C GLU A 137 -7.10 16.18 11.96
N GLU A 138 -6.15 15.72 12.75
CA GLU A 138 -5.12 16.58 13.31
C GLU A 138 -4.17 17.15 12.23
N LYS A 139 -3.73 16.31 11.30
CA LYS A 139 -2.85 16.71 10.19
C LYS A 139 -3.51 17.79 9.32
N SER A 140 -4.82 17.70 9.07
CA SER A 140 -5.55 18.67 8.26
C SER A 140 -5.53 20.10 8.83
N LYS A 141 -5.35 20.25 10.14
CA LYS A 141 -5.22 21.57 10.81
C LYS A 141 -3.92 22.28 10.45
N TYR A 142 -2.89 21.57 10.00
CA TYR A 142 -1.59 22.13 9.62
C TYR A 142 -1.43 22.35 8.11
N ALA A 143 -2.33 21.82 7.30
CA ALA A 143 -2.26 21.93 5.83
C ALA A 143 -2.39 23.37 5.30
N GLY A 144 -2.84 24.33 6.14
CA GLY A 144 -2.94 25.74 5.80
C GLY A 144 -1.76 26.62 6.26
N THR A 145 -0.78 26.08 7.00
CA THR A 145 0.29 26.86 7.62
C THR A 145 1.61 26.87 6.86
N PHE A 146 1.73 26.11 5.78
CA PHE A 146 2.94 26.01 4.96
C PHE A 146 2.76 26.52 3.53
N SER A 147 1.77 27.40 3.32
CA SER A 147 1.53 28.06 2.02
C SER A 147 1.97 29.53 2.09
N ASP A 148 3.23 29.78 2.43
CA ASP A 148 3.89 31.10 2.23
C ASP A 148 5.32 30.87 1.76
#